data_77db59315ef33e919332011f9feb5293
#
_entry.id   77db59315ef33e919332011f9feb5293
#
_cell.length_a   1.000
_cell.length_b   1.000
_cell.length_c   1.000
_cell.angle_alpha   90.00
_cell.angle_beta   90.00
_cell.angle_gamma   90.00
#
_symmetry.space_group_name_H-M   'P 1'
#
loop_
_entity.id
_entity.type
_entity.pdbx_description
1 polymer ?
#
loop_
_entity_poly.entity_id
_entity_poly.type
_entity_poly.pdbx_seq_one_letter_code
_entity_poly.pdbx_strand_id
1 'polypeptide(L)'
;MINIITEETKTIQHIKLSDILLDNTNPRLTKSVQDSGEHAILNWMLTNGSLLELMVSITENGYFEGEPILVIPHGSLKGKYTVVEGNRRVSAVKILNNPEIVNKKENSIAEIISQAKTKIPTELPALLFNKEAEILDYLGYRHITGVKQWSPLAKARYLDKLYKSRKEIKDIDEKYRVLANIIGSKGYYTKRMHTTYRVYERAEVANFYDIPGISEETIEFSNLNDALTKFSFISAYVRLDFEKKDPIISLDETNLKELFKCLFYRHPETHKTRLGEVRNLPKLNAILNPENIYAYREYLSGSSIEKAFTYTDEPNILFSKSITEAYQRLQIAQELFYSIENPKQEDADTLKMINAFSYDFYTSVSNKLNPAVKKI
;
A
#
# COMPACT_ATOMS: atom_id res chain seq x y z
N MET A 1 -41.84 -0.49 -24.87
CA MET A 1 -42.47 -0.21 -23.57
C MET A 1 -41.32 -0.08 -22.56
N ILE A 2 -41.09 1.14 -22.08
CA ILE A 2 -40.10 1.40 -21.02
C ILE A 2 -40.75 0.88 -19.75
N ASN A 3 -40.23 -0.22 -19.20
CA ASN A 3 -40.60 -0.64 -17.85
C ASN A 3 -40.10 0.46 -16.87
N ILE A 4 -41.01 1.31 -16.45
CA ILE A 4 -40.81 2.17 -15.28
C ILE A 4 -40.78 1.22 -14.08
N ILE A 5 -39.58 0.86 -13.67
CA ILE A 5 -39.36 0.22 -12.36
C ILE A 5 -39.85 1.26 -11.34
N THR A 6 -40.97 1.01 -10.71
CA THR A 6 -41.43 1.77 -9.53
C THR A 6 -40.41 1.48 -8.42
N GLU A 7 -39.42 2.35 -8.27
CA GLU A 7 -38.59 2.36 -7.07
C GLU A 7 -39.53 2.60 -5.87
N GLU A 8 -39.69 1.59 -5.02
CA GLU A 8 -40.27 1.78 -3.72
C GLU A 8 -39.45 2.84 -2.98
N THR A 9 -40.05 3.99 -2.73
CA THR A 9 -39.43 5.07 -1.96
C THR A 9 -39.13 4.54 -0.58
N LYS A 10 -37.85 4.27 -0.29
CA LYS A 10 -37.39 3.81 1.03
C LYS A 10 -37.62 4.92 2.05
N THR A 11 -38.38 4.62 3.07
CA THR A 11 -38.66 5.56 4.18
C THR A 11 -37.64 5.43 5.28
N ILE A 12 -37.30 6.55 5.90
CA ILE A 12 -36.42 6.56 7.08
C ILE A 12 -37.17 5.95 8.24
N GLN A 13 -36.51 4.98 8.90
CA GLN A 13 -37.02 4.32 10.12
C GLN A 13 -36.03 4.58 11.26
N HIS A 14 -36.50 4.68 12.49
CA HIS A 14 -35.64 4.75 13.66
C HIS A 14 -35.37 3.34 14.18
N ILE A 15 -34.12 2.94 14.22
CA ILE A 15 -33.69 1.61 14.68
C ILE A 15 -32.93 1.77 15.99
N LYS A 16 -33.32 0.96 17.01
CA LYS A 16 -32.62 0.94 18.29
C LYS A 16 -31.17 0.61 18.16
N LEU A 17 -30.32 1.34 18.86
CA LEU A 17 -28.87 1.18 18.81
C LEU A 17 -28.44 -0.26 19.19
N SER A 18 -29.20 -0.92 20.10
CA SER A 18 -29.00 -2.32 20.48
C SER A 18 -29.21 -3.30 19.33
N ASP A 19 -29.99 -2.93 18.31
CA ASP A 19 -30.32 -3.80 17.19
C ASP A 19 -29.40 -3.57 15.98
N ILE A 20 -28.46 -2.61 16.07
CA ILE A 20 -27.51 -2.27 15.05
C ILE A 20 -26.14 -2.90 15.36
N LEU A 21 -25.62 -3.71 14.45
CA LEU A 21 -24.29 -4.32 14.49
C LEU A 21 -23.37 -3.63 13.50
N LEU A 22 -22.11 -3.45 13.89
CA LEU A 22 -21.09 -2.91 13.00
C LEU A 22 -20.74 -3.92 11.90
N ASP A 23 -20.40 -3.42 10.72
CA ASP A 23 -19.94 -4.25 9.61
C ASP A 23 -18.49 -4.68 9.85
N ASN A 24 -18.29 -5.95 10.19
CA ASN A 24 -16.97 -6.55 10.34
C ASN A 24 -16.22 -6.74 9.02
N THR A 25 -16.92 -6.64 7.89
CA THR A 25 -16.30 -6.70 6.54
C THR A 25 -16.00 -5.31 5.96
N ASN A 26 -16.12 -4.27 6.77
CA ASN A 26 -15.88 -2.89 6.34
C ASN A 26 -14.46 -2.74 5.76
N PRO A 27 -14.31 -2.26 4.51
CA PRO A 27 -13.01 -2.11 3.84
C PRO A 27 -12.00 -1.21 4.54
N ARG A 28 -12.45 -0.39 5.50
CA ARG A 28 -11.56 0.45 6.33
C ARG A 28 -10.82 -0.33 7.39
N LEU A 29 -11.39 -1.44 7.86
CA LEU A 29 -10.81 -2.24 8.93
C LEU A 29 -9.66 -3.08 8.41
N THR A 30 -8.62 -3.24 9.24
CA THR A 30 -7.57 -4.21 8.99
C THR A 30 -8.13 -5.63 9.18
N LYS A 31 -7.52 -6.63 8.54
CA LYS A 31 -7.98 -8.02 8.68
C LYS A 31 -7.97 -8.48 10.13
N SER A 32 -6.93 -8.13 10.86
CA SER A 32 -6.82 -8.45 12.29
C SER A 32 -7.99 -7.94 13.11
N VAL A 33 -8.55 -6.77 12.75
CA VAL A 33 -9.71 -6.17 13.44
C VAL A 33 -11.02 -6.80 12.96
N GLN A 34 -11.14 -7.14 11.67
CA GLN A 34 -12.34 -7.77 11.11
C GLN A 34 -12.71 -9.07 11.84
N ASP A 35 -11.70 -9.86 12.22
CA ASP A 35 -11.88 -11.16 12.87
C ASP A 35 -12.00 -11.08 14.42
N SER A 36 -11.86 -9.88 15.01
CA SER A 36 -11.74 -9.70 16.47
C SER A 36 -13.01 -9.20 17.16
N GLY A 37 -14.14 -9.07 16.45
CA GLY A 37 -15.44 -8.71 17.01
C GLY A 37 -15.65 -7.20 17.25
N GLU A 38 -16.86 -6.83 17.72
CA GLU A 38 -17.33 -5.44 17.79
C GLU A 38 -16.47 -4.54 18.69
N HIS A 39 -15.99 -5.07 19.82
CA HIS A 39 -15.11 -4.33 20.74
C HIS A 39 -13.83 -3.87 20.06
N ALA A 40 -13.19 -4.74 19.28
CA ALA A 40 -11.98 -4.40 18.54
C ALA A 40 -12.26 -3.35 17.44
N ILE A 41 -13.40 -3.48 16.75
CA ILE A 41 -13.84 -2.50 15.74
C ILE A 41 -14.03 -1.13 16.38
N LEU A 42 -14.69 -1.03 17.53
CA LEU A 42 -14.92 0.24 18.24
C LEU A 42 -13.62 0.89 18.68
N ASN A 43 -12.68 0.13 19.26
CA ASN A 43 -11.36 0.64 19.64
C ASN A 43 -10.54 1.09 18.42
N TRP A 44 -10.61 0.36 17.31
CA TRP A 44 -9.95 0.75 16.07
C TRP A 44 -10.55 2.04 15.49
N MET A 45 -11.89 2.14 15.44
CA MET A 45 -12.60 3.34 14.98
C MET A 45 -12.29 4.55 15.85
N LEU A 46 -12.17 4.38 17.16
CA LEU A 46 -11.82 5.44 18.10
C LEU A 46 -10.41 5.98 17.84
N THR A 47 -9.49 5.11 17.46
CA THR A 47 -8.09 5.49 17.19
C THR A 47 -7.89 6.07 15.79
N ASN A 48 -8.52 5.47 14.77
CA ASN A 48 -8.25 5.74 13.36
C ASN A 48 -9.39 6.47 12.64
N GLY A 49 -10.56 6.58 13.27
CA GLY A 49 -11.77 7.09 12.66
C GLY A 49 -12.12 8.55 12.97
N SER A 50 -11.26 9.31 13.68
CA SER A 50 -11.57 10.67 14.17
C SER A 50 -12.95 10.71 14.88
N LEU A 51 -13.16 9.76 15.82
CA LEU A 51 -14.46 9.65 16.48
C LEU A 51 -14.67 10.73 17.53
N LEU A 52 -13.63 11.21 18.20
CA LEU A 52 -13.80 12.22 19.25
C LEU A 52 -14.44 13.49 18.72
N GLU A 53 -14.02 13.98 17.57
CA GLU A 53 -14.60 15.18 16.93
C GLU A 53 -16.06 14.95 16.54
N LEU A 54 -16.41 13.74 16.10
CA LEU A 54 -17.78 13.38 15.78
C LEU A 54 -18.64 13.28 17.04
N MET A 55 -18.11 12.72 18.14
CA MET A 55 -18.77 12.64 19.43
C MET A 55 -19.04 14.04 19.99
N VAL A 56 -18.06 14.94 19.94
CA VAL A 56 -18.25 16.35 20.31
C VAL A 56 -19.36 16.99 19.48
N SER A 57 -19.34 16.78 18.15
CA SER A 57 -20.40 17.32 17.28
C SER A 57 -21.79 16.81 17.64
N ILE A 58 -21.91 15.52 17.96
CA ILE A 58 -23.20 14.90 18.34
C ILE A 58 -23.67 15.41 19.71
N THR A 59 -22.76 15.56 20.69
CA THR A 59 -23.11 16.06 22.02
C THR A 59 -23.43 17.55 22.05
N GLU A 60 -22.84 18.33 21.16
CA GLU A 60 -23.12 19.76 21.03
C GLU A 60 -24.40 20.07 20.23
N ASN A 61 -24.58 19.42 19.07
CA ASN A 61 -25.59 19.78 18.09
C ASN A 61 -26.73 18.76 17.91
N GLY A 62 -26.62 17.58 18.57
CA GLY A 62 -27.49 16.44 18.32
C GLY A 62 -27.06 15.61 17.10
N TYR A 63 -27.70 14.46 16.95
CA TYR A 63 -27.51 13.65 15.74
C TYR A 63 -28.28 14.27 14.58
N PHE A 64 -27.62 14.43 13.43
CA PHE A 64 -28.26 15.03 12.27
C PHE A 64 -29.15 14.02 11.53
N GLU A 65 -30.46 14.20 11.61
CA GLU A 65 -31.48 13.30 11.02
C GLU A 65 -31.40 13.19 9.49
N GLY A 66 -30.87 14.22 8.81
CA GLY A 66 -30.67 14.28 7.36
C GLY A 66 -29.56 13.35 6.84
N GLU A 67 -28.81 12.66 7.73
CA GLU A 67 -27.81 11.66 7.37
C GLU A 67 -28.15 10.28 7.93
N PRO A 68 -29.19 9.58 7.42
CA PRO A 68 -29.53 8.25 7.89
C PRO A 68 -28.40 7.26 7.66
N ILE A 69 -28.32 6.26 8.52
CA ILE A 69 -27.45 5.10 8.29
C ILE A 69 -28.09 4.16 7.26
N LEU A 70 -27.27 3.41 6.50
CA LEU A 70 -27.77 2.39 5.59
C LEU A 70 -27.54 1.03 6.21
N VAL A 71 -28.61 0.25 6.36
CA VAL A 71 -28.58 -1.05 7.04
C VAL A 71 -29.21 -2.15 6.21
N ILE A 72 -28.78 -3.39 6.46
CA ILE A 72 -29.39 -4.61 5.92
C ILE A 72 -29.77 -5.54 7.09
N PRO A 73 -30.73 -6.46 6.94
CA PRO A 73 -30.99 -7.49 7.94
C PRO A 73 -29.70 -8.30 8.20
N HIS A 74 -29.43 -8.60 9.46
CA HIS A 74 -28.28 -9.43 9.81
C HIS A 74 -28.53 -10.90 9.41
N GLY A 75 -27.58 -11.54 8.74
CA GLY A 75 -27.77 -12.84 8.11
C GLY A 75 -28.19 -13.98 9.06
N SER A 76 -27.78 -13.93 10.33
CA SER A 76 -28.05 -15.00 11.31
C SER A 76 -28.86 -14.56 12.56
N LEU A 77 -28.95 -13.27 12.84
CA LEU A 77 -29.62 -12.76 14.04
C LEU A 77 -30.93 -12.07 13.68
N LYS A 78 -32.05 -12.72 13.91
CA LYS A 78 -33.41 -12.17 13.63
C LYS A 78 -33.64 -10.86 14.41
N GLY A 79 -34.13 -9.83 13.74
CA GLY A 79 -34.40 -8.52 14.31
C GLY A 79 -33.18 -7.64 14.54
N LYS A 80 -31.97 -8.08 14.08
CA LYS A 80 -30.75 -7.28 14.07
C LYS A 80 -30.41 -6.85 12.67
N TYR A 81 -29.66 -5.75 12.59
CA TYR A 81 -29.26 -5.11 11.33
C TYR A 81 -27.77 -4.87 11.30
N THR A 82 -27.15 -5.12 10.15
CA THR A 82 -25.74 -4.76 9.91
C THR A 82 -25.70 -3.40 9.25
N VAL A 83 -24.91 -2.47 9.82
CA VAL A 83 -24.71 -1.15 9.23
C VAL A 83 -23.70 -1.23 8.08
N VAL A 84 -24.17 -0.98 6.86
CA VAL A 84 -23.31 -0.96 5.65
C VAL A 84 -22.68 0.41 5.47
N GLU A 85 -23.43 1.50 5.72
CA GLU A 85 -22.93 2.88 5.71
C GLU A 85 -23.33 3.61 6.99
N GLY A 86 -22.36 4.35 7.54
CA GLY A 86 -22.53 5.06 8.81
C GLY A 86 -21.84 4.39 10.00
N ASN A 87 -20.95 3.42 9.76
CA ASN A 87 -20.19 2.73 10.82
C ASN A 87 -19.54 3.70 11.82
N ARG A 88 -18.92 4.80 11.37
CA ARG A 88 -18.35 5.83 12.26
C ARG A 88 -19.41 6.47 13.17
N ARG A 89 -20.57 6.81 12.61
CA ARG A 89 -21.68 7.44 13.36
C ARG A 89 -22.25 6.47 14.39
N VAL A 90 -22.49 5.23 13.99
CA VAL A 90 -22.94 4.17 14.92
C VAL A 90 -21.92 3.94 16.03
N SER A 91 -20.62 3.85 15.70
CA SER A 91 -19.55 3.69 16.68
C SER A 91 -19.52 4.85 17.69
N ALA A 92 -19.59 6.09 17.23
CA ALA A 92 -19.62 7.26 18.10
C ALA A 92 -20.81 7.22 19.07
N VAL A 93 -22.02 6.91 18.57
CA VAL A 93 -23.22 6.86 19.40
C VAL A 93 -23.20 5.67 20.37
N LYS A 94 -22.68 4.49 19.96
CA LYS A 94 -22.50 3.34 20.86
C LYS A 94 -21.55 3.68 22.01
N ILE A 95 -20.42 4.31 21.74
CA ILE A 95 -19.45 4.71 22.77
C ILE A 95 -20.02 5.79 23.68
N LEU A 96 -20.76 6.77 23.15
CA LEU A 96 -21.41 7.80 23.96
C LEU A 96 -22.46 7.21 24.93
N ASN A 97 -23.21 6.17 24.53
CA ASN A 97 -24.17 5.49 25.37
C ASN A 97 -23.55 4.50 26.36
N ASN A 98 -22.41 3.91 26.01
CA ASN A 98 -21.68 2.97 26.85
C ASN A 98 -20.16 3.17 26.69
N PRO A 99 -19.57 4.12 27.43
CA PRO A 99 -18.13 4.44 27.30
C PRO A 99 -17.23 3.29 27.74
N GLU A 100 -17.69 2.38 28.58
CA GLU A 100 -16.93 1.22 29.06
C GLU A 100 -16.71 0.15 27.98
N ILE A 101 -17.39 0.28 26.81
CA ILE A 101 -17.23 -0.65 25.69
C ILE A 101 -15.87 -0.49 24.98
N VAL A 102 -15.08 0.51 25.33
CA VAL A 102 -13.74 0.78 24.80
C VAL A 102 -12.76 0.96 25.95
N ASN A 103 -11.49 0.65 25.70
CA ASN A 103 -10.41 0.74 26.68
C ASN A 103 -9.35 1.80 26.32
N LYS A 104 -9.71 2.79 25.53
CA LYS A 104 -8.84 3.87 25.09
C LYS A 104 -9.55 5.21 25.22
N LYS A 105 -8.77 6.28 25.49
CA LYS A 105 -9.26 7.67 25.54
C LYS A 105 -10.41 7.90 26.54
N GLU A 106 -10.50 7.11 27.59
CA GLU A 106 -11.59 7.12 28.58
C GLU A 106 -11.84 8.51 29.19
N ASN A 107 -10.77 9.21 29.59
CA ASN A 107 -10.89 10.58 30.16
C ASN A 107 -11.49 11.57 29.13
N SER A 108 -11.07 11.51 27.89
CA SER A 108 -11.59 12.38 26.82
C SER A 108 -13.07 12.09 26.53
N ILE A 109 -13.46 10.82 26.58
CA ILE A 109 -14.86 10.41 26.38
C ILE A 109 -15.72 10.88 27.54
N ALA A 110 -15.28 10.69 28.78
CA ALA A 110 -15.98 11.15 29.98
C ALA A 110 -16.16 12.68 29.98
N GLU A 111 -15.14 13.43 29.56
CA GLU A 111 -15.22 14.87 29.41
C GLU A 111 -16.28 15.27 28.36
N ILE A 112 -16.28 14.67 27.18
CA ILE A 112 -17.27 14.94 26.12
C ILE A 112 -18.68 14.66 26.61
N ILE A 113 -18.90 13.54 27.33
CA ILE A 113 -20.21 13.19 27.87
C ILE A 113 -20.66 14.19 28.94
N SER A 114 -19.75 14.61 29.84
CA SER A 114 -20.06 15.56 30.91
C SER A 114 -20.42 16.96 30.40
N GLN A 115 -19.93 17.34 29.20
CA GLN A 115 -20.18 18.62 28.57
C GLN A 115 -21.33 18.56 27.54
N ALA A 116 -22.02 17.42 27.41
CA ALA A 116 -23.07 17.25 26.42
C ALA A 116 -24.24 18.25 26.62
N LYS A 117 -24.57 19.00 25.57
CA LYS A 117 -25.71 19.94 25.53
C LYS A 117 -26.99 19.34 24.98
N THR A 118 -26.86 18.23 24.26
CA THR A 118 -28.00 17.53 23.66
C THR A 118 -28.15 16.11 24.21
N LYS A 119 -29.33 15.54 24.06
CA LYS A 119 -29.55 14.15 24.45
C LYS A 119 -28.84 13.22 23.47
N ILE A 120 -28.07 12.29 24.04
CA ILE A 120 -27.43 11.23 23.24
C ILE A 120 -28.53 10.30 22.72
N PRO A 121 -28.60 10.04 21.38
CA PRO A 121 -29.67 9.22 20.83
C PRO A 121 -29.48 7.74 21.18
N THR A 122 -30.58 7.04 21.45
CA THR A 122 -30.64 5.59 21.66
C THR A 122 -31.18 4.83 20.45
N GLU A 123 -31.67 5.58 19.46
CA GLU A 123 -32.13 5.09 18.16
C GLU A 123 -31.51 5.97 17.07
N LEU A 124 -31.30 5.42 15.88
CA LEU A 124 -30.74 6.14 14.78
C LEU A 124 -31.65 6.09 13.55
N PRO A 125 -31.73 7.19 12.78
CA PRO A 125 -32.42 7.19 11.50
C PRO A 125 -31.70 6.27 10.52
N ALA A 126 -32.42 5.35 9.93
CA ALA A 126 -31.88 4.33 9.05
C ALA A 126 -32.74 4.15 7.79
N LEU A 127 -32.08 3.86 6.68
CA LEU A 127 -32.69 3.33 5.47
C LEU A 127 -32.41 1.83 5.39
N LEU A 128 -33.47 1.03 5.35
CA LEU A 128 -33.38 -0.41 5.31
C LEU A 128 -33.33 -0.90 3.86
N PHE A 129 -32.33 -1.71 3.55
CA PHE A 129 -32.17 -2.42 2.29
C PHE A 129 -32.26 -3.93 2.51
N ASN A 130 -32.74 -4.68 1.52
CA ASN A 130 -32.88 -6.12 1.67
C ASN A 130 -31.54 -6.85 1.62
N LYS A 131 -30.60 -6.33 0.83
CA LYS A 131 -29.25 -6.89 0.65
C LYS A 131 -28.24 -5.81 0.31
N GLU A 132 -26.99 -6.06 0.66
CA GLU A 132 -25.87 -5.14 0.42
C GLU A 132 -25.71 -4.78 -1.08
N ALA A 133 -25.99 -5.71 -1.98
CA ALA A 133 -25.88 -5.50 -3.42
C ALA A 133 -26.69 -4.28 -3.93
N GLU A 134 -27.75 -3.91 -3.25
CA GLU A 134 -28.59 -2.74 -3.61
C GLU A 134 -27.89 -1.40 -3.34
N ILE A 135 -26.85 -1.42 -2.49
CA ILE A 135 -26.15 -0.21 -2.00
C ILE A 135 -24.77 -0.08 -2.62
N LEU A 136 -24.18 -1.17 -3.13
CA LEU A 136 -22.77 -1.21 -3.54
C LEU A 136 -22.38 -0.10 -4.52
N ASP A 137 -23.19 0.15 -5.55
CA ASP A 137 -22.83 1.15 -6.57
C ASP A 137 -22.84 2.57 -6.02
N TYR A 138 -23.83 2.89 -5.17
CA TYR A 138 -23.90 4.15 -4.47
C TYR A 138 -22.70 4.38 -3.54
N LEU A 139 -22.32 3.36 -2.79
CA LEU A 139 -21.16 3.45 -1.90
C LEU A 139 -19.84 3.58 -2.67
N GLY A 140 -19.73 2.93 -3.84
CA GLY A 140 -18.59 3.07 -4.73
C GLY A 140 -18.37 4.52 -5.14
N TYR A 141 -19.41 5.19 -5.63
CA TYR A 141 -19.36 6.60 -5.96
C TYR A 141 -19.05 7.46 -4.73
N ARG A 142 -19.77 7.26 -3.62
CA ARG A 142 -19.64 8.08 -2.40
C ARG A 142 -18.25 8.03 -1.77
N HIS A 143 -17.60 6.86 -1.75
CA HIS A 143 -16.38 6.65 -1.00
C HIS A 143 -15.09 6.64 -1.84
N ILE A 144 -15.20 6.38 -3.14
CA ILE A 144 -14.04 6.41 -4.02
C ILE A 144 -13.78 7.83 -4.54
N THR A 145 -14.84 8.57 -4.90
CA THR A 145 -14.74 9.91 -5.49
C THR A 145 -15.34 11.03 -4.63
N GLY A 146 -16.11 10.71 -3.59
CA GLY A 146 -16.82 11.68 -2.73
C GLY A 146 -15.92 12.44 -1.75
N VAL A 147 -16.52 13.40 -1.02
CA VAL A 147 -15.83 14.39 -0.14
C VAL A 147 -15.05 13.73 1.02
N LYS A 148 -15.54 12.64 1.61
CA LYS A 148 -14.81 11.86 2.65
C LYS A 148 -14.29 10.57 2.05
N GLN A 149 -13.17 10.68 1.41
CA GLN A 149 -12.53 9.55 0.73
C GLN A 149 -11.97 8.52 1.72
N TRP A 150 -12.09 7.26 1.37
CA TRP A 150 -11.38 6.17 2.02
C TRP A 150 -9.87 6.23 1.72
N SER A 151 -9.08 5.55 2.55
CA SER A 151 -7.67 5.33 2.25
C SER A 151 -7.50 4.60 0.90
N PRO A 152 -6.35 4.74 0.23
CA PRO A 152 -6.12 4.05 -1.04
C PRO A 152 -6.33 2.53 -0.97
N LEU A 153 -5.93 1.87 0.12
CA LEU A 153 -6.16 0.44 0.33
C LEU A 153 -7.65 0.10 0.48
N ALA A 154 -8.39 0.89 1.28
CA ALA A 154 -9.83 0.67 1.46
C ALA A 154 -10.60 0.85 0.15
N LYS A 155 -10.21 1.84 -0.69
CA LYS A 155 -10.76 2.02 -2.04
C LYS A 155 -10.49 0.80 -2.92
N ALA A 156 -9.27 0.28 -2.89
CA ALA A 156 -8.86 -0.86 -3.70
C ALA A 156 -9.58 -2.16 -3.27
N ARG A 157 -9.75 -2.39 -1.96
CA ARG A 157 -10.56 -3.50 -1.41
C ARG A 157 -12.02 -3.41 -1.84
N TYR A 158 -12.58 -2.22 -1.79
CA TYR A 158 -13.96 -2.03 -2.23
C TYR A 158 -14.13 -2.24 -3.73
N LEU A 159 -13.16 -1.79 -4.52
CA LEU A 159 -13.14 -2.04 -5.95
C LEU A 159 -13.08 -3.54 -6.28
N ASP A 160 -12.32 -4.33 -5.51
CA ASP A 160 -12.30 -5.79 -5.63
C ASP A 160 -13.67 -6.42 -5.29
N LYS A 161 -14.33 -5.92 -4.23
CA LYS A 161 -15.69 -6.34 -3.87
C LYS A 161 -16.68 -6.06 -5.00
N LEU A 162 -16.62 -4.88 -5.60
CA LEU A 162 -17.42 -4.51 -6.79
C LEU A 162 -17.09 -5.43 -7.98
N TYR A 163 -15.80 -5.69 -8.24
CA TYR A 163 -15.37 -6.58 -9.31
C TYR A 163 -15.92 -8.00 -9.15
N LYS A 164 -15.84 -8.54 -7.94
CA LYS A 164 -16.35 -9.87 -7.57
C LYS A 164 -17.89 -9.96 -7.62
N SER A 165 -18.59 -8.85 -7.40
CA SER A 165 -20.06 -8.79 -7.46
C SER A 165 -20.62 -8.85 -8.89
N ARG A 166 -19.83 -8.47 -9.92
CA ARG A 166 -20.25 -8.45 -11.35
C ARG A 166 -19.88 -9.76 -12.06
N LYS A 167 -20.40 -10.89 -11.58
CA LYS A 167 -20.13 -12.23 -12.14
C LYS A 167 -20.74 -12.43 -13.52
N GLU A 168 -21.81 -11.71 -13.84
CA GLU A 168 -22.51 -11.71 -15.09
C GLU A 168 -21.68 -11.17 -16.27
N ILE A 169 -20.76 -10.22 -16.00
CA ILE A 169 -19.90 -9.62 -17.03
C ILE A 169 -18.66 -10.50 -17.21
N LYS A 170 -18.61 -11.23 -18.34
CA LYS A 170 -17.51 -12.17 -18.65
C LYS A 170 -16.31 -11.49 -19.31
N ASP A 171 -16.55 -10.45 -20.09
CA ASP A 171 -15.47 -9.66 -20.68
C ASP A 171 -14.82 -8.77 -19.64
N ILE A 172 -13.49 -8.91 -19.49
CA ILE A 172 -12.73 -8.25 -18.45
C ILE A 172 -12.63 -6.73 -18.68
N ASP A 173 -12.44 -6.31 -19.92
CA ASP A 173 -12.31 -4.90 -20.26
C ASP A 173 -13.65 -4.18 -20.15
N GLU A 174 -14.74 -4.84 -20.54
CA GLU A 174 -16.11 -4.39 -20.29
C GLU A 174 -16.37 -4.23 -18.80
N LYS A 175 -15.98 -5.22 -17.99
CA LYS A 175 -16.15 -5.18 -16.54
C LYS A 175 -15.44 -3.97 -15.94
N TYR A 176 -14.18 -3.69 -16.31
CA TYR A 176 -13.48 -2.50 -15.83
C TYR A 176 -14.08 -1.18 -16.30
N ARG A 177 -14.66 -1.15 -17.49
CA ARG A 177 -15.40 0.01 -18.00
C ARG A 177 -16.66 0.29 -17.17
N VAL A 178 -17.43 -0.73 -16.86
CA VAL A 178 -18.61 -0.61 -15.99
C VAL A 178 -18.23 -0.15 -14.60
N LEU A 179 -17.20 -0.76 -14.00
CA LEU A 179 -16.72 -0.36 -12.68
C LEU A 179 -16.20 1.08 -12.66
N ALA A 180 -15.50 1.50 -13.70
CA ALA A 180 -15.01 2.87 -13.82
C ALA A 180 -16.17 3.87 -13.86
N ASN A 181 -17.24 3.57 -14.59
CA ASN A 181 -18.43 4.41 -14.61
C ASN A 181 -19.09 4.51 -13.22
N ILE A 182 -19.22 3.38 -12.51
CA ILE A 182 -19.78 3.34 -11.14
C ILE A 182 -19.01 4.24 -10.18
N ILE A 183 -17.68 4.20 -10.24
CA ILE A 183 -16.83 4.96 -9.31
C ILE A 183 -16.45 6.35 -9.84
N GLY A 184 -16.95 6.78 -10.99
CA GLY A 184 -16.62 8.06 -11.60
C GLY A 184 -15.14 8.20 -12.00
N SER A 185 -14.54 7.14 -12.54
CA SER A 185 -13.11 7.07 -12.89
C SER A 185 -12.92 6.60 -14.36
N LYS A 186 -11.67 6.37 -14.76
CA LYS A 186 -11.31 5.81 -16.07
C LYS A 186 -11.01 4.31 -15.95
N GLY A 187 -11.42 3.52 -16.95
CA GLY A 187 -11.24 2.06 -16.96
C GLY A 187 -9.80 1.62 -16.74
N TYR A 188 -8.84 2.27 -17.40
CA TYR A 188 -7.42 2.04 -17.23
C TYR A 188 -6.93 2.24 -15.79
N TYR A 189 -7.33 3.33 -15.15
CA TYR A 189 -6.97 3.59 -13.74
C TYR A 189 -7.60 2.55 -12.81
N THR A 190 -8.86 2.19 -13.07
CA THR A 190 -9.60 1.18 -12.31
C THR A 190 -8.93 -0.18 -12.40
N LYS A 191 -8.52 -0.61 -13.61
CA LYS A 191 -7.77 -1.86 -13.82
C LYS A 191 -6.46 -1.86 -13.06
N ARG A 192 -5.67 -0.80 -13.14
CA ARG A 192 -4.38 -0.69 -12.44
C ARG A 192 -4.52 -0.73 -10.94
N MET A 193 -5.43 0.03 -10.36
CA MET A 193 -5.68 0.02 -8.91
C MET A 193 -6.11 -1.36 -8.42
N HIS A 194 -7.04 -2.02 -9.13
CA HIS A 194 -7.49 -3.36 -8.79
C HIS A 194 -6.38 -4.40 -8.94
N THR A 195 -5.57 -4.31 -9.99
CA THR A 195 -4.41 -5.19 -10.18
C THR A 195 -3.40 -5.03 -9.05
N THR A 196 -3.08 -3.79 -8.65
CA THR A 196 -2.20 -3.55 -7.49
C THR A 196 -2.76 -4.17 -6.21
N TYR A 197 -4.09 -4.08 -6.01
CA TYR A 197 -4.72 -4.73 -4.86
C TYR A 197 -4.56 -6.25 -4.90
N ARG A 198 -4.72 -6.89 -6.06
CA ARG A 198 -4.49 -8.33 -6.21
C ARG A 198 -3.03 -8.74 -5.94
N VAL A 199 -2.07 -7.89 -6.29
CA VAL A 199 -0.65 -8.09 -5.91
C VAL A 199 -0.48 -7.94 -4.40
N TYR A 200 -1.08 -6.92 -3.79
CA TYR A 200 -1.08 -6.74 -2.35
C TYR A 200 -1.72 -7.93 -1.61
N GLU A 201 -2.89 -8.40 -2.07
CA GLU A 201 -3.61 -9.55 -1.51
C GLU A 201 -2.74 -10.84 -1.54
N ARG A 202 -1.92 -11.03 -2.59
CA ARG A 202 -0.94 -12.14 -2.63
C ARG A 202 0.06 -12.07 -1.49
N ALA A 203 0.65 -10.89 -1.28
CA ALA A 203 1.58 -10.70 -0.18
C ALA A 203 0.88 -10.81 1.19
N GLU A 204 -0.34 -10.30 1.32
CA GLU A 204 -1.14 -10.38 2.54
C GLU A 204 -1.47 -11.84 2.91
N VAL A 205 -1.89 -12.67 1.94
CA VAL A 205 -2.13 -14.11 2.13
C VAL A 205 -0.85 -14.86 2.52
N ALA A 206 0.30 -14.43 2.02
CA ALA A 206 1.61 -14.96 2.40
C ALA A 206 2.18 -14.33 3.69
N ASN A 207 1.32 -13.72 4.53
CA ASN A 207 1.73 -13.00 5.74
C ASN A 207 2.88 -12.02 5.48
N PHE A 208 2.80 -11.27 4.37
CA PHE A 208 3.85 -10.37 3.88
C PHE A 208 5.23 -11.02 3.83
N TYR A 209 5.25 -12.31 3.50
CA TYR A 209 6.46 -13.15 3.40
C TYR A 209 7.25 -13.27 4.71
N ASP A 210 6.60 -13.08 5.85
CA ASP A 210 7.21 -13.06 7.19
C ASP A 210 8.38 -12.05 7.32
N ILE A 211 8.31 -10.94 6.59
CA ILE A 211 9.33 -9.90 6.66
C ILE A 211 9.15 -9.13 7.98
N PRO A 212 10.17 -9.09 8.86
CA PRO A 212 10.05 -8.44 10.16
C PRO A 212 9.59 -6.97 10.05
N GLY A 213 8.60 -6.60 10.85
CA GLY A 213 8.09 -5.22 10.92
C GLY A 213 7.21 -4.78 9.76
N ILE A 214 6.88 -5.69 8.83
CA ILE A 214 5.88 -5.45 7.79
C ILE A 214 4.54 -6.05 8.22
N SER A 215 3.51 -5.20 8.22
CA SER A 215 2.13 -5.58 8.48
C SER A 215 1.21 -4.68 7.65
N GLU A 216 -0.09 -4.94 7.67
CA GLU A 216 -1.07 -4.09 6.99
C GLU A 216 -0.97 -2.62 7.44
N GLU A 217 -0.70 -2.38 8.72
CA GLU A 217 -0.62 -1.04 9.31
C GLU A 217 0.65 -0.29 8.89
N THR A 218 1.71 -0.99 8.51
CA THR A 218 3.00 -0.39 8.14
C THR A 218 3.17 -0.20 6.64
N ILE A 219 2.29 -0.80 5.82
CA ILE A 219 2.34 -0.70 4.37
C ILE A 219 1.57 0.52 3.88
N GLU A 220 2.27 1.43 3.22
CA GLU A 220 1.63 2.50 2.45
C GLU A 220 1.24 1.97 1.06
N PHE A 221 -0.03 1.56 0.90
CA PHE A 221 -0.54 1.00 -0.36
C PHE A 221 -0.34 1.93 -1.57
N SER A 222 -0.39 3.25 -1.36
CA SER A 222 -0.10 4.24 -2.40
C SER A 222 1.30 4.09 -2.98
N ASN A 223 2.30 3.76 -2.14
CA ASN A 223 3.69 3.58 -2.59
C ASN A 223 3.83 2.33 -3.47
N LEU A 224 3.16 1.23 -3.09
CA LEU A 224 3.10 0.03 -3.93
C LEU A 224 2.40 0.32 -5.26
N ASN A 225 1.26 1.03 -5.21
CA ASN A 225 0.53 1.39 -6.41
C ASN A 225 1.38 2.25 -7.35
N ASP A 226 2.05 3.25 -6.82
CA ASP A 226 2.93 4.12 -7.61
C ASP A 226 4.10 3.33 -8.22
N ALA A 227 4.76 2.47 -7.43
CA ALA A 227 5.85 1.64 -7.90
C ALA A 227 5.44 0.74 -9.07
N LEU A 228 4.29 0.05 -8.96
CA LEU A 228 3.84 -0.90 -9.97
C LEU A 228 3.19 -0.23 -11.19
N THR A 229 2.55 0.93 -11.03
CA THR A 229 1.76 1.53 -12.12
C THR A 229 2.46 2.63 -12.89
N LYS A 230 3.46 3.29 -12.29
CA LYS A 230 4.19 4.42 -12.90
C LYS A 230 5.56 4.02 -13.45
N PHE A 231 6.12 2.88 -13.03
CA PHE A 231 7.50 2.49 -13.30
C PHE A 231 7.58 1.12 -13.97
N SER A 232 7.84 1.13 -15.28
CA SER A 232 7.78 -0.05 -16.15
C SER A 232 8.79 -1.14 -15.78
N PHE A 233 10.01 -0.78 -15.40
CA PHE A 233 11.02 -1.78 -15.03
C PHE A 233 10.75 -2.38 -13.65
N ILE A 234 10.10 -1.63 -12.73
CA ILE A 234 9.66 -2.19 -11.45
C ILE A 234 8.53 -3.20 -11.68
N SER A 235 7.53 -2.87 -12.53
CA SER A 235 6.46 -3.82 -12.86
C SER A 235 6.99 -5.04 -13.62
N ALA A 236 7.90 -4.85 -14.56
CA ALA A 236 8.56 -5.93 -15.30
C ALA A 236 9.40 -6.85 -14.38
N TYR A 237 10.08 -6.28 -13.38
CA TYR A 237 10.86 -7.02 -12.39
C TYR A 237 10.04 -8.07 -11.65
N VAL A 238 8.80 -7.73 -11.28
CA VAL A 238 7.86 -8.68 -10.66
C VAL A 238 7.02 -9.45 -11.68
N ARG A 239 7.32 -9.32 -12.98
CA ARG A 239 6.59 -9.91 -14.10
C ARG A 239 5.10 -9.53 -14.15
N LEU A 240 4.79 -8.31 -13.77
CA LEU A 240 3.46 -7.72 -13.90
C LEU A 240 3.29 -7.10 -15.29
N ASP A 241 2.21 -7.48 -16.00
CA ASP A 241 1.95 -6.99 -17.34
C ASP A 241 0.49 -6.51 -17.46
N PHE A 242 0.30 -5.20 -17.46
CA PHE A 242 -1.03 -4.57 -17.51
C PHE A 242 -1.76 -4.75 -18.85
N GLU A 243 -1.04 -5.11 -19.92
CA GLU A 243 -1.64 -5.33 -21.25
C GLU A 243 -2.31 -6.71 -21.33
N LYS A 244 -1.93 -7.64 -20.47
CA LYS A 244 -2.59 -8.96 -20.42
C LYS A 244 -4.01 -8.85 -19.83
N LYS A 245 -4.87 -9.79 -20.23
CA LYS A 245 -6.21 -9.95 -19.63
C LYS A 245 -6.13 -10.18 -18.14
N ASP A 246 -5.22 -11.05 -17.70
CA ASP A 246 -4.85 -11.21 -16.29
C ASP A 246 -3.43 -10.71 -16.06
N PRO A 247 -3.25 -9.48 -15.55
CA PRO A 247 -1.94 -8.87 -15.39
C PRO A 247 -0.99 -9.61 -14.44
N ILE A 248 -1.51 -10.40 -13.50
CA ILE A 248 -0.72 -11.11 -12.48
C ILE A 248 -0.47 -12.59 -12.80
N ILE A 249 -0.85 -13.05 -14.00
CA ILE A 249 -0.75 -14.48 -14.37
C ILE A 249 0.68 -15.02 -14.29
N SER A 250 1.66 -14.16 -14.51
CA SER A 250 3.10 -14.52 -14.53
C SER A 250 3.86 -13.92 -13.34
N LEU A 251 3.15 -13.45 -12.30
CA LEU A 251 3.73 -12.77 -11.15
C LEU A 251 4.86 -13.60 -10.52
N ASP A 252 6.02 -12.96 -10.31
CA ASP A 252 7.18 -13.59 -9.69
C ASP A 252 7.19 -13.27 -8.18
N GLU A 253 6.82 -14.27 -7.38
CA GLU A 253 6.68 -14.13 -5.92
C GLU A 253 8.04 -13.85 -5.23
N THR A 254 9.14 -14.34 -5.78
CA THR A 254 10.49 -14.08 -5.23
C THR A 254 10.87 -12.62 -5.40
N ASN A 255 10.69 -12.11 -6.60
CA ASN A 255 10.96 -10.71 -6.91
C ASN A 255 9.95 -9.78 -6.20
N LEU A 256 8.71 -10.22 -6.03
CA LEU A 256 7.72 -9.47 -5.26
C LEU A 256 8.11 -9.35 -3.78
N LYS A 257 8.58 -10.44 -3.16
CA LYS A 257 9.15 -10.41 -1.80
C LYS A 257 10.30 -9.40 -1.68
N GLU A 258 11.23 -9.40 -2.63
CA GLU A 258 12.35 -8.44 -2.63
C GLU A 258 11.87 -6.99 -2.83
N LEU A 259 10.86 -6.78 -3.67
CA LEU A 259 10.24 -5.46 -3.83
C LEU A 259 9.59 -5.00 -2.52
N PHE A 260 8.85 -5.87 -1.81
CA PHE A 260 8.28 -5.54 -0.51
C PHE A 260 9.34 -5.19 0.53
N LYS A 261 10.45 -5.93 0.59
CA LYS A 261 11.59 -5.57 1.44
C LYS A 261 12.15 -4.19 1.08
N CYS A 262 12.32 -3.92 -0.19
CA CYS A 262 12.84 -2.64 -0.65
C CYS A 262 11.95 -1.47 -0.24
N LEU A 263 10.64 -1.60 -0.41
CA LEU A 263 9.67 -0.53 -0.19
C LEU A 263 9.33 -0.33 1.29
N PHE A 264 9.23 -1.41 2.08
CA PHE A 264 8.55 -1.38 3.38
C PHE A 264 9.40 -1.87 4.55
N TYR A 265 10.39 -2.76 4.35
CA TYR A 265 11.25 -3.19 5.46
C TYR A 265 12.10 -2.03 5.95
N ARG A 266 11.96 -1.70 7.24
CA ARG A 266 12.76 -0.67 7.92
C ARG A 266 13.89 -1.31 8.70
N HIS A 267 15.10 -0.87 8.44
CA HIS A 267 16.26 -1.35 9.19
C HIS A 267 16.11 -0.98 10.68
N PRO A 268 16.33 -1.93 11.62
CA PRO A 268 16.07 -1.70 13.05
C PRO A 268 16.77 -0.48 13.66
N GLU A 269 18.01 -0.22 13.24
CA GLU A 269 18.82 0.88 13.79
C GLU A 269 18.54 2.22 13.09
N THR A 270 18.40 2.21 11.76
CA THR A 270 18.27 3.45 10.98
C THR A 270 16.82 3.87 10.73
N HIS A 271 15.86 2.97 10.95
CA HIS A 271 14.44 3.12 10.66
C HIS A 271 14.13 3.50 9.19
N LYS A 272 15.10 3.34 8.30
CA LYS A 272 14.95 3.63 6.87
C LYS A 272 14.70 2.35 6.08
N THR A 273 13.91 2.47 5.02
CA THR A 273 13.77 1.40 4.02
C THR A 273 14.97 1.42 3.06
N ARG A 274 15.17 0.34 2.30
CA ARG A 274 16.20 0.33 1.23
C ARG A 274 15.92 1.35 0.13
N LEU A 275 14.66 1.64 -0.15
CA LEU A 275 14.27 2.72 -1.04
C LEU A 275 14.65 4.10 -0.44
N GLY A 276 14.66 4.24 0.89
CA GLY A 276 14.80 5.49 1.60
C GLY A 276 13.51 6.29 1.54
N GLU A 277 13.29 7.02 0.46
CA GLU A 277 12.10 7.86 0.24
C GLU A 277 11.41 7.50 -1.08
N VAL A 278 10.09 7.71 -1.14
CA VAL A 278 9.26 7.42 -2.34
C VAL A 278 9.76 8.13 -3.60
N ARG A 279 10.34 9.34 -3.44
CA ARG A 279 10.97 10.07 -4.56
C ARG A 279 12.15 9.33 -5.20
N ASN A 280 12.65 8.26 -4.61
CA ASN A 280 13.69 7.40 -5.18
C ASN A 280 13.14 6.29 -6.09
N LEU A 281 11.82 6.14 -6.26
CA LEU A 281 11.25 5.18 -7.21
C LEU A 281 11.81 5.30 -8.64
N PRO A 282 12.03 6.50 -9.21
CA PRO A 282 12.70 6.62 -10.50
C PRO A 282 14.11 6.00 -10.53
N LYS A 283 14.89 6.16 -9.44
CA LYS A 283 16.23 5.56 -9.33
C LYS A 283 16.14 4.03 -9.27
N LEU A 284 15.21 3.51 -8.45
CA LEU A 284 14.97 2.06 -8.38
C LEU A 284 14.57 1.51 -9.75
N ASN A 285 13.68 2.22 -10.47
CA ASN A 285 13.28 1.82 -11.81
C ASN A 285 14.47 1.77 -12.78
N ALA A 286 15.37 2.75 -12.75
CA ALA A 286 16.57 2.75 -13.58
C ALA A 286 17.53 1.61 -13.20
N ILE A 287 17.71 1.34 -11.91
CA ILE A 287 18.55 0.22 -11.43
C ILE A 287 17.99 -1.13 -11.90
N LEU A 288 16.67 -1.29 -11.93
CA LEU A 288 15.99 -2.52 -12.37
C LEU A 288 15.86 -2.65 -13.90
N ASN A 289 16.30 -1.66 -14.66
CA ASN A 289 16.42 -1.80 -16.11
C ASN A 289 17.44 -2.92 -16.43
N PRO A 290 17.05 -3.95 -17.22
CA PRO A 290 17.94 -5.06 -17.59
C PRO A 290 19.26 -4.64 -18.23
N GLU A 291 19.33 -3.47 -18.86
CA GLU A 291 20.54 -2.91 -19.44
C GLU A 291 21.54 -2.44 -18.37
N ASN A 292 21.09 -2.13 -17.16
CA ASN A 292 21.88 -1.59 -16.07
C ASN A 292 22.38 -2.68 -15.11
N ILE A 293 22.96 -3.76 -15.64
CA ILE A 293 23.35 -4.94 -14.85
C ILE A 293 24.33 -4.61 -13.70
N TYR A 294 25.21 -3.64 -13.87
CA TYR A 294 26.16 -3.22 -12.82
C TYR A 294 25.46 -2.49 -11.69
N ALA A 295 24.50 -1.60 -12.00
CA ALA A 295 23.68 -0.92 -11.00
C ALA A 295 22.86 -1.94 -10.17
N TYR A 296 22.27 -2.92 -10.85
CA TYR A 296 21.51 -3.97 -10.20
C TYR A 296 22.38 -4.83 -9.26
N ARG A 297 23.57 -5.26 -9.72
CA ARG A 297 24.52 -6.01 -8.88
C ARG A 297 24.97 -5.21 -7.66
N GLU A 298 25.33 -3.95 -7.85
CA GLU A 298 25.72 -3.05 -6.76
C GLU A 298 24.58 -2.89 -5.74
N TYR A 299 23.34 -2.76 -6.21
CA TYR A 299 22.19 -2.69 -5.35
C TYR A 299 21.97 -3.99 -4.57
N LEU A 300 22.11 -5.16 -5.20
CA LEU A 300 21.98 -6.46 -4.53
C LEU A 300 23.09 -6.70 -3.50
N SER A 301 24.30 -6.18 -3.69
CA SER A 301 25.41 -6.29 -2.72
C SER A 301 25.19 -5.51 -1.43
N GLY A 302 24.08 -4.76 -1.30
CA GLY A 302 23.73 -4.00 -0.10
C GLY A 302 24.08 -2.52 -0.15
N SER A 303 24.60 -2.02 -1.26
CA SER A 303 24.85 -0.58 -1.43
C SER A 303 23.57 0.25 -1.37
N SER A 304 23.69 1.53 -0.98
CA SER A 304 22.57 2.46 -1.00
C SER A 304 22.04 2.66 -2.43
N ILE A 305 20.77 3.08 -2.51
CA ILE A 305 20.13 3.34 -3.82
C ILE A 305 20.84 4.46 -4.57
N GLU A 306 21.36 5.46 -3.88
CA GLU A 306 22.13 6.55 -4.45
C GLU A 306 23.40 6.04 -5.11
N LYS A 307 24.17 5.19 -4.38
CA LYS A 307 25.40 4.60 -4.90
C LYS A 307 25.10 3.67 -6.09
N ALA A 308 24.15 2.76 -5.95
CA ALA A 308 23.79 1.86 -7.04
C ALA A 308 23.31 2.61 -8.28
N PHE A 309 22.60 3.72 -8.11
CA PHE A 309 22.12 4.56 -9.21
C PHE A 309 23.27 5.20 -10.01
N THR A 310 24.44 5.48 -9.40
CA THR A 310 25.58 6.02 -10.15
C THR A 310 26.10 5.06 -11.23
N TYR A 311 25.80 3.77 -11.10
CA TYR A 311 26.15 2.73 -12.08
C TYR A 311 25.16 2.62 -13.25
N THR A 312 24.17 3.50 -13.32
CA THR A 312 23.29 3.64 -14.51
C THR A 312 23.84 4.61 -15.56
N ASP A 313 24.98 5.25 -15.29
CA ASP A 313 25.68 6.13 -16.25
C ASP A 313 26.14 5.34 -17.50
N GLU A 314 26.41 6.06 -18.59
CA GLU A 314 26.95 5.46 -19.82
C GLU A 314 28.24 4.66 -19.53
N PRO A 315 28.48 3.53 -20.25
CA PRO A 315 29.63 2.64 -20.02
C PRO A 315 30.99 3.35 -19.97
N ASN A 316 31.19 4.35 -20.79
CA ASN A 316 32.45 5.11 -20.81
C ASN A 316 32.66 5.95 -19.55
N ILE A 317 31.57 6.60 -19.07
CA ILE A 317 31.61 7.38 -17.84
C ILE A 317 31.82 6.45 -16.64
N LEU A 318 31.08 5.35 -16.60
CA LEU A 318 31.17 4.34 -15.54
C LEU A 318 32.59 3.73 -15.49
N PHE A 319 33.15 3.39 -16.62
CA PHE A 319 34.53 2.87 -16.76
C PHE A 319 35.55 3.83 -16.13
N SER A 320 35.54 5.10 -16.56
CA SER A 320 36.46 6.11 -16.04
C SER A 320 36.31 6.36 -14.54
N LYS A 321 35.08 6.44 -14.05
CA LYS A 321 34.79 6.58 -12.61
C LYS A 321 35.32 5.38 -11.81
N SER A 322 35.07 4.15 -12.28
CA SER A 322 35.49 2.92 -11.58
C SER A 322 37.02 2.83 -11.44
N ILE A 323 37.79 3.21 -12.48
CA ILE A 323 39.24 3.26 -12.40
C ILE A 323 39.72 4.32 -11.39
N THR A 324 39.12 5.50 -11.45
CA THR A 324 39.46 6.61 -10.54
C THR A 324 39.17 6.23 -9.07
N GLU A 325 38.02 5.62 -8.79
CA GLU A 325 37.68 5.16 -7.45
C GLU A 325 38.60 4.05 -6.94
N ALA A 326 38.98 3.09 -7.81
CA ALA A 326 39.94 2.05 -7.44
C ALA A 326 41.29 2.63 -7.06
N TYR A 327 41.78 3.59 -7.83
CA TYR A 327 43.03 4.29 -7.55
C TYR A 327 42.99 5.06 -6.22
N GLN A 328 41.90 5.81 -5.97
CA GLN A 328 41.71 6.53 -4.71
C GLN A 328 41.70 5.60 -3.50
N ARG A 329 41.05 4.44 -3.62
CA ARG A 329 41.01 3.44 -2.52
C ARG A 329 42.40 2.87 -2.23
N LEU A 330 43.23 2.63 -3.27
CA LEU A 330 44.59 2.20 -3.09
C LEU A 330 45.45 3.27 -2.44
N GLN A 331 45.23 4.56 -2.75
CA GLN A 331 45.92 5.67 -2.05
C GLN A 331 45.56 5.71 -0.57
N ILE A 332 44.27 5.58 -0.23
CA ILE A 332 43.84 5.53 1.17
C ILE A 332 44.48 4.32 1.90
N ALA A 333 44.49 3.15 1.28
CA ALA A 333 45.15 1.98 1.82
C ALA A 333 46.64 2.20 2.07
N GLN A 334 47.32 2.89 1.16
CA GLN A 334 48.75 3.27 1.30
C GLN A 334 48.94 4.23 2.48
N GLU A 335 48.09 5.22 2.64
CA GLU A 335 48.16 6.16 3.79
C GLU A 335 47.95 5.42 5.13
N LEU A 336 46.96 4.52 5.20
CA LEU A 336 46.70 3.71 6.38
C LEU A 336 47.86 2.77 6.73
N PHE A 337 48.59 2.27 5.74
CA PHE A 337 49.73 1.36 5.94
C PHE A 337 50.77 1.95 6.88
N TYR A 338 51.03 3.24 6.83
CA TYR A 338 52.00 3.91 7.73
C TYR A 338 51.55 3.95 9.20
N SER A 339 50.26 3.63 9.48
CA SER A 339 49.71 3.58 10.82
C SER A 339 49.55 2.13 11.35
N ILE A 340 49.91 1.13 10.56
CA ILE A 340 49.74 -0.31 10.90
C ILE A 340 51.09 -0.84 11.41
N GLU A 341 51.08 -1.35 12.65
CA GLU A 341 52.28 -1.98 13.25
C GLU A 341 52.52 -3.40 12.71
N ASN A 342 51.46 -4.17 12.43
CA ASN A 342 51.52 -5.57 12.06
C ASN A 342 50.70 -5.86 10.79
N PRO A 343 51.26 -5.63 9.59
CA PRO A 343 50.55 -5.96 8.35
C PRO A 343 50.42 -7.49 8.17
N LYS A 344 49.34 -7.94 7.60
CA LYS A 344 49.06 -9.37 7.38
C LYS A 344 49.63 -9.84 6.05
N GLN A 345 50.07 -11.10 5.98
CA GLN A 345 50.51 -11.70 4.73
C GLN A 345 49.43 -11.69 3.65
N GLU A 346 48.13 -11.87 4.03
CA GLU A 346 46.98 -11.83 3.14
C GLU A 346 46.85 -10.48 2.41
N ASP A 347 47.19 -9.35 3.08
CA ASP A 347 47.16 -8.02 2.46
C ASP A 347 48.26 -7.88 1.37
N ALA A 348 49.44 -8.44 1.65
CA ALA A 348 50.54 -8.47 0.65
C ALA A 348 50.18 -9.34 -0.56
N ASP A 349 49.58 -10.50 -0.34
CA ASP A 349 49.11 -11.37 -1.43
C ASP A 349 48.02 -10.72 -2.26
N THR A 350 47.07 -10.02 -1.62
CA THR A 350 46.02 -9.23 -2.29
C THR A 350 46.63 -8.13 -3.17
N LEU A 351 47.59 -7.36 -2.63
CA LEU A 351 48.30 -6.31 -3.38
C LEU A 351 49.05 -6.90 -4.59
N LYS A 352 49.64 -8.08 -4.45
CA LYS A 352 50.30 -8.78 -5.57
C LYS A 352 49.28 -9.15 -6.65
N MET A 353 48.09 -9.62 -6.30
CA MET A 353 47.01 -9.90 -7.24
C MET A 353 46.53 -8.63 -7.94
N ILE A 354 46.35 -7.53 -7.19
CA ILE A 354 45.96 -6.22 -7.75
C ILE A 354 47.01 -5.74 -8.75
N ASN A 355 48.29 -5.85 -8.44
CA ASN A 355 49.38 -5.43 -9.35
C ASN A 355 49.36 -6.23 -10.66
N ALA A 356 49.25 -7.57 -10.57
CA ALA A 356 49.17 -8.43 -11.77
C ALA A 356 47.94 -8.07 -12.62
N PHE A 357 46.77 -7.99 -11.99
CA PHE A 357 45.53 -7.62 -12.67
C PHE A 357 45.61 -6.24 -13.33
N SER A 358 46.13 -5.23 -12.61
CA SER A 358 46.25 -3.88 -13.10
C SER A 358 47.17 -3.79 -14.30
N TYR A 359 48.27 -4.57 -14.32
CA TYR A 359 49.22 -4.61 -15.47
C TYR A 359 48.54 -5.20 -16.72
N ASP A 360 47.85 -6.35 -16.57
CA ASP A 360 47.15 -7.01 -17.68
C ASP A 360 46.01 -6.14 -18.21
N PHE A 361 45.29 -5.47 -17.31
CA PHE A 361 44.21 -4.57 -17.66
C PHE A 361 44.70 -3.33 -18.37
N TYR A 362 45.80 -2.69 -17.89
CA TYR A 362 46.47 -1.59 -18.57
C TYR A 362 46.87 -1.98 -19.98
N THR A 363 47.49 -3.16 -20.15
CA THR A 363 47.93 -3.67 -21.45
C THR A 363 46.73 -3.81 -22.40
N SER A 364 45.60 -4.33 -21.90
CA SER A 364 44.38 -4.49 -22.68
C SER A 364 43.80 -3.14 -23.12
N VAL A 365 43.76 -2.14 -22.22
CA VAL A 365 43.31 -0.78 -22.52
C VAL A 365 44.25 -0.11 -23.51
N SER A 366 45.55 -0.22 -23.29
CA SER A 366 46.59 0.36 -24.18
C SER A 366 46.52 -0.20 -25.61
N ASN A 367 46.32 -1.52 -25.74
CA ASN A 367 46.12 -2.16 -27.04
C ASN A 367 44.84 -1.70 -27.76
N LYS A 368 43.79 -1.40 -27.00
CA LYS A 368 42.54 -0.88 -27.55
C LYS A 368 42.67 0.58 -28.00
N LEU A 369 43.45 1.39 -27.27
CA LEU A 369 43.75 2.79 -27.65
C LEU A 369 44.68 2.88 -28.83
N ASN A 370 45.68 1.98 -28.91
CA ASN A 370 46.67 1.93 -29.96
C ASN A 370 46.61 0.57 -30.67
N PRO A 371 45.58 0.32 -31.49
CA PRO A 371 45.52 -0.93 -32.24
C PRO A 371 46.72 -0.99 -33.15
N ALA A 372 47.61 -1.98 -32.92
CA ALA A 372 48.74 -2.21 -33.82
C ALA A 372 48.21 -2.28 -35.25
N VAL A 373 48.68 -1.39 -36.11
CA VAL A 373 48.40 -1.45 -37.55
C VAL A 373 48.83 -2.83 -37.98
N LYS A 374 47.89 -3.73 -38.26
CA LYS A 374 48.19 -5.01 -38.92
C LYS A 374 48.87 -4.64 -40.23
N LYS A 375 50.21 -4.75 -40.28
CA LYS A 375 50.94 -4.77 -41.55
C LYS A 375 50.40 -5.98 -42.30
N ILE A 376 49.67 -5.69 -43.37
CA ILE A 376 49.26 -6.65 -44.38
C ILE A 376 50.50 -7.20 -45.06
#